data_6f1f70942058fe66fe8af0a3a834c3f6
#
_entry.id   6f1f70942058fe66fe8af0a3a834c3f6
#
_cell.length_a   1.000
_cell.length_b   1.000
_cell.length_c   1.000
_cell.angle_alpha   90.00
_cell.angle_beta   90.00
_cell.angle_gamma   90.00
#
_symmetry.space_group_name_H-M   'P 1'
#
loop_
_entity.id
_entity.type
_entity.pdbx_description
1 polymer ?
#
loop_
_entity_poly.entity_id
_entity_poly.type
_entity_poly.pdbx_seq_one_letter_code
_entity_poly.pdbx_strand_id
1 'polypeptide(L)'
;MSEGKKEKINVLSYFDGISCGQIALERAGLEIKNYFACEIKPHAIETTLINYPSTKHLGSVTEVDLDSLPFIDLFIGGSPCKGISRLNKNQEGLEHSESKLFWVYVETLEKLRIKNPNIIFLLENTHGNKEATNTITEVLGVKPISINSKLVSAQNRPRYYWTNIPNITQPIDKGITTKDVFDYTGELAHECRVKWLTNESGIKSVANGYTRVNPFPKSGCLTANGHRKWNENYLLKDGVYRYLSQTEIEKLQTLPIGYTSNLSFDDAYDVIGDGWTVDVIAHIFSFLKEGKFLNSFSNENV
;
A
#
# COMPACT_ATOMS: atom_id res chain seq x y z
N MET A 1 10.56 25.98 27.68
CA MET A 1 10.03 25.85 26.31
C MET A 1 8.87 24.85 26.43
N SER A 2 7.62 25.32 26.31
CA SER A 2 6.43 24.43 26.36
C SER A 2 6.51 23.50 25.18
N GLU A 3 6.60 22.19 25.39
CA GLU A 3 6.32 21.22 24.36
C GLU A 3 4.90 21.49 23.84
N GLY A 4 4.80 22.03 22.64
CA GLY A 4 3.50 22.27 22.00
C GLY A 4 2.76 20.94 21.92
N LYS A 5 1.55 20.90 22.49
CA LYS A 5 0.68 19.73 22.48
C LYS A 5 0.51 19.31 21.00
N LYS A 6 1.03 18.15 20.63
CA LYS A 6 0.85 17.63 19.27
C LYS A 6 -0.64 17.43 19.03
N GLU A 7 -1.17 18.05 17.98
CA GLU A 7 -2.56 17.85 17.60
C GLU A 7 -2.76 16.43 17.07
N LYS A 8 -3.81 15.77 17.58
CA LYS A 8 -4.19 14.41 17.14
C LYS A 8 -5.20 14.53 15.99
N ILE A 9 -5.00 13.78 14.94
CA ILE A 9 -5.79 13.83 13.72
C ILE A 9 -6.82 12.70 13.64
N ASN A 10 -7.97 12.98 13.00
CA ASN A 10 -8.95 11.98 12.61
C ASN A 10 -8.67 11.55 11.17
N VAL A 11 -8.53 10.25 10.97
CA VAL A 11 -8.18 9.66 9.68
C VAL A 11 -9.34 8.81 9.18
N LEU A 12 -9.69 8.97 7.90
CA LEU A 12 -10.56 8.06 7.17
C LEU A 12 -9.72 7.33 6.12
N SER A 13 -9.72 6.01 6.16
CA SER A 13 -8.97 5.15 5.24
C SER A 13 -9.92 4.27 4.44
N TYR A 14 -9.90 4.41 3.13
CA TYR A 14 -10.65 3.57 2.20
C TYR A 14 -9.74 2.49 1.62
N PHE A 15 -10.28 1.27 1.47
CA PHE A 15 -9.50 0.09 1.00
C PHE A 15 -8.29 -0.17 1.89
N ASP A 16 -8.51 -0.12 3.20
CA ASP A 16 -7.48 -0.02 4.23
C ASP A 16 -6.52 -1.23 4.28
N GLY A 17 -7.01 -2.39 3.85
CA GLY A 17 -6.24 -3.63 3.92
C GLY A 17 -5.87 -3.95 5.36
N ILE A 18 -4.57 -4.12 5.60
CA ILE A 18 -4.00 -4.42 6.92
C ILE A 18 -3.49 -3.15 7.63
N SER A 19 -4.10 -2.00 7.39
CA SER A 19 -3.78 -0.71 8.03
C SER A 19 -2.33 -0.24 7.90
N CYS A 20 -1.72 -0.43 6.75
CA CYS A 20 -0.40 0.12 6.46
C CYS A 20 -0.34 1.65 6.70
N GLY A 21 -1.47 2.34 6.55
CA GLY A 21 -1.62 3.78 6.82
C GLY A 21 -1.36 4.13 8.28
N GLN A 22 -1.85 3.33 9.25
CA GLN A 22 -1.59 3.58 10.68
C GLN A 22 -0.10 3.45 11.00
N ILE A 23 0.55 2.38 10.55
CA ILE A 23 1.99 2.18 10.74
C ILE A 23 2.79 3.35 10.15
N ALA A 24 2.38 3.81 8.96
CA ALA A 24 3.05 4.92 8.28
C ALA A 24 2.90 6.25 9.03
N LEU A 25 1.72 6.54 9.58
CA LEU A 25 1.45 7.71 10.41
C LEU A 25 2.30 7.69 11.69
N GLU A 26 2.38 6.56 12.37
CA GLU A 26 3.24 6.38 13.55
C GLU A 26 4.73 6.62 13.22
N ARG A 27 5.23 6.02 12.12
CA ARG A 27 6.62 6.23 11.67
C ARG A 27 6.88 7.68 11.26
N ALA A 28 5.89 8.36 10.71
CA ALA A 28 5.95 9.79 10.45
C ALA A 28 5.85 10.61 11.74
N GLY A 29 5.53 9.99 12.90
CA GLY A 29 5.40 10.63 14.22
C GLY A 29 4.17 11.55 14.29
N LEU A 30 3.10 11.21 13.60
CA LEU A 30 1.79 11.84 13.68
C LEU A 30 0.93 11.10 14.72
N GLU A 31 0.20 11.84 15.54
CA GLU A 31 -0.66 11.26 16.55
C GLU A 31 -2.09 11.13 16.01
N ILE A 32 -2.65 9.91 16.10
CA ILE A 32 -3.99 9.59 15.64
C ILE A 32 -4.96 9.76 16.82
N LYS A 33 -6.05 10.51 16.61
CA LYS A 33 -7.18 10.62 17.55
C LYS A 33 -8.18 9.50 17.31
N ASN A 34 -8.64 9.36 16.06
CA ASN A 34 -9.50 8.28 15.61
C ASN A 34 -9.04 7.82 14.23
N TYR A 35 -9.08 6.51 14.01
CA TYR A 35 -8.84 5.92 12.71
C TYR A 35 -10.06 5.11 12.28
N PHE A 36 -10.68 5.54 11.18
CA PHE A 36 -11.84 4.92 10.56
C PHE A 36 -11.37 4.18 9.32
N ALA A 37 -11.59 2.87 9.28
CA ALA A 37 -11.11 1.99 8.21
C ALA A 37 -12.28 1.37 7.45
N CYS A 38 -12.27 1.46 6.13
CA CYS A 38 -13.14 0.71 5.25
C CYS A 38 -12.36 -0.44 4.62
N GLU A 39 -12.73 -1.64 4.99
CA GLU A 39 -12.21 -2.89 4.46
C GLU A 39 -13.30 -3.96 4.58
N ILE A 40 -13.33 -4.91 3.63
CA ILE A 40 -14.34 -5.98 3.58
C ILE A 40 -13.75 -7.39 3.72
N LYS A 41 -12.42 -7.53 3.62
CA LYS A 41 -11.74 -8.82 3.76
C LYS A 41 -11.60 -9.17 5.25
N PRO A 42 -12.25 -10.25 5.74
CA PRO A 42 -12.26 -10.58 7.17
C PRO A 42 -10.86 -10.73 7.77
N HIS A 43 -9.95 -11.43 7.07
CA HIS A 43 -8.59 -11.65 7.55
C HIS A 43 -7.74 -10.36 7.60
N ALA A 44 -8.00 -9.39 6.71
CA ALA A 44 -7.36 -8.09 6.78
C ALA A 44 -7.87 -7.28 7.99
N ILE A 45 -9.18 -7.29 8.22
CA ILE A 45 -9.82 -6.65 9.39
C ILE A 45 -9.29 -7.27 10.69
N GLU A 46 -9.24 -8.59 10.78
CA GLU A 46 -8.71 -9.30 11.94
C GLU A 46 -7.26 -8.91 12.25
N THR A 47 -6.39 -8.92 11.23
CA THR A 47 -5.00 -8.49 11.37
C THR A 47 -4.89 -7.04 11.86
N THR A 48 -5.72 -6.14 11.32
CA THR A 48 -5.78 -4.76 11.80
C THR A 48 -6.19 -4.70 13.27
N LEU A 49 -7.24 -5.39 13.68
CA LEU A 49 -7.74 -5.32 15.06
C LEU A 49 -6.77 -5.95 16.09
N ILE A 50 -5.99 -6.95 15.70
CA ILE A 50 -4.94 -7.51 16.55
C ILE A 50 -3.83 -6.48 16.81
N ASN A 51 -3.40 -5.77 15.76
CA ASN A 51 -2.31 -4.80 15.86
C ASN A 51 -2.79 -3.41 16.34
N TYR A 52 -4.01 -3.02 15.99
CA TYR A 52 -4.64 -1.73 16.27
C TYR A 52 -6.08 -1.90 16.77
N PRO A 53 -6.29 -2.33 18.04
CA PRO A 53 -7.62 -2.64 18.57
C PRO A 53 -8.59 -1.45 18.62
N SER A 54 -8.06 -0.22 18.57
CA SER A 54 -8.87 1.01 18.59
C SER A 54 -9.40 1.43 17.21
N THR A 55 -9.05 0.71 16.14
CA THR A 55 -9.53 0.98 14.78
C THR A 55 -11.04 0.81 14.69
N LYS A 56 -11.72 1.80 14.10
CA LYS A 56 -13.17 1.77 13.88
C LYS A 56 -13.44 1.31 12.45
N HIS A 57 -13.84 0.05 12.31
CA HIS A 57 -14.19 -0.50 11.00
C HIS A 57 -15.60 -0.07 10.58
N LEU A 58 -15.70 0.47 9.35
CA LEU A 58 -16.94 0.97 8.75
C LEU A 58 -17.52 0.02 7.68
N GLY A 59 -16.86 -1.10 7.40
CA GLY A 59 -17.28 -2.04 6.37
C GLY A 59 -16.97 -1.56 4.94
N SER A 60 -17.97 -1.60 4.07
CA SER A 60 -17.82 -1.21 2.66
C SER A 60 -17.71 0.30 2.48
N VAL A 61 -16.84 0.74 1.57
CA VAL A 61 -16.73 2.16 1.17
C VAL A 61 -18.02 2.73 0.59
N THR A 62 -18.95 1.89 0.11
CA THR A 62 -20.24 2.29 -0.46
C THR A 62 -21.34 2.50 0.59
N GLU A 63 -21.06 2.14 1.85
CA GLU A 63 -22.06 2.15 2.93
C GLU A 63 -21.72 3.15 4.05
N VAL A 64 -20.67 3.96 3.86
CA VAL A 64 -20.20 4.90 4.88
C VAL A 64 -21.15 6.08 5.02
N ASP A 65 -21.69 6.24 6.22
CA ASP A 65 -22.41 7.46 6.62
C ASP A 65 -21.39 8.53 7.07
N LEU A 66 -21.07 9.44 6.16
CA LEU A 66 -20.12 10.53 6.40
C LEU A 66 -20.65 11.56 7.42
N ASP A 67 -21.96 11.61 7.65
CA ASP A 67 -22.55 12.58 8.59
C ASP A 67 -22.41 12.11 10.05
N SER A 68 -22.24 10.80 10.23
CA SER A 68 -21.96 10.23 11.56
C SER A 68 -20.50 10.37 11.99
N LEU A 69 -19.59 10.71 11.05
CA LEU A 69 -18.16 10.85 11.35
C LEU A 69 -17.83 12.22 11.93
N PRO A 70 -16.82 12.30 12.83
CA PRO A 70 -16.28 13.58 13.26
C PRO A 70 -15.61 14.29 12.09
N PHE A 71 -15.14 15.51 12.33
CA PHE A 71 -14.28 16.23 11.40
C PHE A 71 -13.07 15.37 11.01
N ILE A 72 -12.90 15.10 9.72
CA ILE A 72 -11.81 14.30 9.17
C ILE A 72 -10.69 15.24 8.68
N ASP A 73 -9.48 15.00 9.20
CA ASP A 73 -8.29 15.78 8.88
C ASP A 73 -7.51 15.18 7.70
N LEU A 74 -7.49 13.85 7.59
CA LEU A 74 -6.75 13.12 6.58
C LEU A 74 -7.63 12.01 5.98
N PHE A 75 -7.75 12.03 4.66
CA PHE A 75 -8.44 10.98 3.87
C PHE A 75 -7.45 10.24 2.99
N ILE A 76 -7.30 8.94 3.20
CA ILE A 76 -6.34 8.10 2.48
C ILE A 76 -7.03 6.92 1.81
N GLY A 77 -6.41 6.39 0.74
CA GLY A 77 -6.92 5.20 0.09
C GLY A 77 -6.02 4.67 -1.03
N GLY A 78 -6.18 3.38 -1.32
CA GLY A 78 -5.58 2.72 -2.46
C GLY A 78 -6.67 2.00 -3.27
N SER A 79 -7.32 2.70 -4.20
CA SER A 79 -8.45 2.12 -4.93
C SER A 79 -8.03 0.90 -5.75
N PRO A 80 -8.91 -0.13 -5.87
CA PRO A 80 -8.61 -1.32 -6.68
C PRO A 80 -8.20 -0.96 -8.10
N CYS A 81 -7.13 -1.60 -8.59
CA CYS A 81 -6.46 -1.25 -9.85
C CYS A 81 -6.68 -2.24 -11.00
N LYS A 82 -7.58 -3.23 -10.86
CA LYS A 82 -7.69 -4.31 -11.85
C LYS A 82 -7.95 -3.81 -13.28
N GLY A 83 -8.78 -2.80 -13.46
CA GLY A 83 -9.02 -2.18 -14.78
C GLY A 83 -7.86 -1.28 -15.24
N ILE A 84 -7.14 -0.67 -14.32
CA ILE A 84 -6.10 0.34 -14.58
C ILE A 84 -4.74 -0.31 -14.80
N SER A 85 -4.48 -1.46 -14.16
CA SER A 85 -3.18 -2.11 -14.16
C SER A 85 -2.76 -2.56 -15.56
N ARG A 86 -1.47 -2.34 -15.91
CA ARG A 86 -0.84 -2.86 -17.14
C ARG A 86 -0.89 -4.40 -17.27
N LEU A 87 -1.16 -5.10 -16.16
CA LEU A 87 -1.30 -6.56 -16.14
C LEU A 87 -2.69 -7.00 -16.63
N ASN A 88 -3.67 -6.10 -16.71
CA ASN A 88 -4.97 -6.40 -17.27
C ASN A 88 -4.89 -6.38 -18.80
N LYS A 89 -5.12 -7.55 -19.44
CA LYS A 89 -5.07 -7.69 -20.90
C LYS A 89 -6.17 -6.90 -21.62
N ASN A 90 -7.33 -6.71 -20.96
CA ASN A 90 -8.47 -6.02 -21.54
C ASN A 90 -8.35 -4.49 -21.46
N GLN A 91 -7.52 -3.96 -20.56
CA GLN A 91 -7.26 -2.52 -20.36
C GLN A 91 -8.53 -1.67 -20.26
N GLU A 92 -9.57 -2.18 -19.57
CA GLU A 92 -10.89 -1.52 -19.43
C GLU A 92 -10.82 -0.16 -18.70
N GLY A 93 -9.67 0.17 -18.11
CA GLY A 93 -9.45 1.44 -17.43
C GLY A 93 -10.38 1.62 -16.23
N LEU A 94 -10.94 2.82 -16.09
CA LEU A 94 -11.88 3.16 -15.00
C LEU A 94 -13.29 2.59 -15.22
N GLU A 95 -13.61 2.06 -16.38
CA GLU A 95 -14.90 1.40 -16.67
C GLU A 95 -15.00 0.00 -16.07
N HIS A 96 -13.88 -0.62 -15.72
CA HIS A 96 -13.89 -1.91 -15.02
C HIS A 96 -14.67 -1.81 -13.69
N SER A 97 -15.47 -2.84 -13.38
CA SER A 97 -16.35 -2.84 -12.20
C SER A 97 -15.65 -2.50 -10.89
N GLU A 98 -14.44 -3.02 -10.67
CA GLU A 98 -13.65 -2.70 -9.46
C GLU A 98 -13.01 -1.30 -9.53
N SER A 99 -12.66 -0.81 -10.71
CA SER A 99 -12.14 0.55 -10.88
C SER A 99 -13.20 1.62 -10.65
N LYS A 100 -14.50 1.28 -10.72
CA LYS A 100 -15.60 2.19 -10.36
C LYS A 100 -15.53 2.63 -8.90
N LEU A 101 -14.89 1.86 -8.03
CA LEU A 101 -14.66 2.24 -6.64
C LEU A 101 -13.74 3.47 -6.48
N PHE A 102 -12.96 3.81 -7.51
CA PHE A 102 -12.27 5.09 -7.57
C PHE A 102 -13.25 6.28 -7.50
N TRP A 103 -14.38 6.20 -8.19
CA TRP A 103 -15.39 7.27 -8.15
C TRP A 103 -16.04 7.43 -6.77
N VAL A 104 -16.20 6.32 -6.02
CA VAL A 104 -16.64 6.39 -4.62
C VAL A 104 -15.64 7.17 -3.76
N TYR A 105 -14.34 6.96 -3.99
CA TYR A 105 -13.30 7.77 -3.32
C TYR A 105 -13.43 9.26 -3.67
N VAL A 106 -13.62 9.59 -4.95
CA VAL A 106 -13.76 10.97 -5.42
C VAL A 106 -14.98 11.64 -4.80
N GLU A 107 -16.16 11.02 -4.88
CA GLU A 107 -17.40 11.55 -4.30
C GLU A 107 -17.27 11.78 -2.79
N THR A 108 -16.59 10.87 -2.10
CA THR A 108 -16.31 11.02 -0.67
C THR A 108 -15.38 12.20 -0.41
N LEU A 109 -14.31 12.36 -1.19
CA LEU A 109 -13.38 13.48 -1.06
C LEU A 109 -14.09 14.82 -1.26
N GLU A 110 -14.99 14.92 -2.25
CA GLU A 110 -15.78 16.13 -2.50
C GLU A 110 -16.69 16.45 -1.31
N LYS A 111 -17.40 15.48 -0.77
CA LYS A 111 -18.24 15.66 0.43
C LYS A 111 -17.42 16.07 1.65
N LEU A 112 -16.25 15.47 1.83
CA LEU A 112 -15.34 15.83 2.93
C LEU A 112 -14.78 17.24 2.76
N ARG A 113 -14.50 17.70 1.53
CA ARG A 113 -14.05 19.08 1.23
C ARG A 113 -15.08 20.14 1.58
N ILE A 114 -16.37 19.82 1.50
CA ILE A 114 -17.45 20.71 1.94
C ILE A 114 -17.37 20.94 3.46
N LYS A 115 -17.11 19.88 4.24
CA LYS A 115 -16.98 19.96 5.70
C LYS A 115 -15.61 20.48 6.15
N ASN A 116 -14.55 20.14 5.40
CA ASN A 116 -13.17 20.53 5.66
C ASN A 116 -12.49 20.96 4.36
N PRO A 117 -12.52 22.26 3.98
CA PRO A 117 -11.84 22.75 2.79
C PRO A 117 -10.32 22.52 2.78
N ASN A 118 -9.73 22.30 3.96
CA ASN A 118 -8.30 22.06 4.14
C ASN A 118 -7.97 20.57 4.29
N ILE A 119 -8.91 19.66 4.01
CA ILE A 119 -8.66 18.23 4.15
C ILE A 119 -7.41 17.80 3.38
N ILE A 120 -6.55 17.06 4.04
CA ILE A 120 -5.43 16.39 3.40
C ILE A 120 -5.92 15.07 2.82
N PHE A 121 -5.47 14.75 1.60
CA PHE A 121 -5.79 13.46 1.00
C PHE A 121 -4.56 12.79 0.39
N LEU A 122 -4.61 11.46 0.30
CA LEU A 122 -3.66 10.63 -0.41
C LEU A 122 -4.41 9.51 -1.12
N LEU A 123 -4.28 9.43 -2.43
CA LEU A 123 -4.69 8.27 -3.23
C LEU A 123 -3.45 7.59 -3.80
N GLU A 124 -3.33 6.28 -3.57
CA GLU A 124 -2.30 5.44 -4.19
C GLU A 124 -2.91 4.61 -5.33
N ASN A 125 -2.14 4.42 -6.40
CA ASN A 125 -2.48 3.42 -7.41
C ASN A 125 -1.23 2.93 -8.17
N THR A 126 -1.40 1.85 -8.92
CA THR A 126 -0.34 1.32 -9.79
C THR A 126 -0.05 2.26 -10.96
N HIS A 127 1.10 2.07 -11.61
CA HIS A 127 1.36 2.69 -12.90
C HIS A 127 0.43 2.06 -13.95
N GLY A 128 -0.75 2.66 -14.12
CA GLY A 128 -1.77 2.25 -15.07
C GLY A 128 -1.49 2.68 -16.53
N ASN A 129 -2.52 2.59 -17.37
CA ASN A 129 -2.48 3.20 -18.68
C ASN A 129 -2.50 4.74 -18.56
N LYS A 130 -2.08 5.43 -19.62
CA LYS A 130 -1.96 6.90 -19.64
C LYS A 130 -3.32 7.59 -19.48
N GLU A 131 -4.36 7.04 -20.07
CA GLU A 131 -5.71 7.58 -20.02
C GLU A 131 -6.26 7.59 -18.60
N ALA A 132 -6.25 6.45 -17.90
CA ALA A 132 -6.68 6.36 -16.51
C ALA A 132 -5.86 7.30 -15.60
N THR A 133 -4.53 7.39 -15.82
CA THR A 133 -3.67 8.30 -15.05
C THR A 133 -4.07 9.77 -15.28
N ASN A 134 -4.38 10.16 -16.52
CA ASN A 134 -4.82 11.50 -16.84
C ASN A 134 -6.19 11.80 -16.19
N THR A 135 -7.15 10.90 -16.31
CA THR A 135 -8.48 11.07 -15.69
C THR A 135 -8.38 11.25 -14.17
N ILE A 136 -7.60 10.40 -13.49
CA ILE A 136 -7.39 10.55 -12.03
C ILE A 136 -6.77 11.92 -11.72
N THR A 137 -5.80 12.36 -12.53
CA THR A 137 -5.10 13.63 -12.35
C THR A 137 -6.04 14.83 -12.53
N GLU A 138 -6.89 14.80 -13.55
CA GLU A 138 -7.87 15.85 -13.83
C GLU A 138 -8.91 15.95 -12.71
N VAL A 139 -9.47 14.81 -12.32
CA VAL A 139 -10.53 14.76 -11.30
C VAL A 139 -10.02 15.17 -9.91
N LEU A 140 -8.84 14.73 -9.50
CA LEU A 140 -8.26 15.10 -8.21
C LEU A 140 -7.62 16.51 -8.21
N GLY A 141 -7.35 17.07 -9.39
CA GLY A 141 -6.75 18.40 -9.55
C GLY A 141 -5.27 18.47 -9.16
N VAL A 142 -4.60 17.33 -8.98
CA VAL A 142 -3.18 17.25 -8.59
C VAL A 142 -2.43 16.26 -9.46
N LYS A 143 -1.17 16.55 -9.77
CA LYS A 143 -0.32 15.62 -10.53
C LYS A 143 0.19 14.51 -9.62
N PRO A 144 0.29 13.26 -10.11
CA PRO A 144 0.84 12.17 -9.32
C PRO A 144 2.34 12.31 -9.12
N ILE A 145 2.79 11.91 -7.95
CA ILE A 145 4.20 11.71 -7.64
C ILE A 145 4.49 10.21 -7.84
N SER A 146 5.48 9.89 -8.65
CA SER A 146 5.92 8.51 -8.83
C SER A 146 7.03 8.19 -7.84
N ILE A 147 6.79 7.24 -6.92
CA ILE A 147 7.83 6.74 -6.01
C ILE A 147 7.97 5.23 -6.22
N ASN A 148 9.21 4.77 -6.27
CA ASN A 148 9.50 3.35 -6.32
C ASN A 148 10.00 2.86 -4.96
N SER A 149 9.35 1.84 -4.41
CA SER A 149 9.72 1.25 -3.13
C SER A 149 11.18 0.79 -3.05
N LYS A 150 11.84 0.58 -4.19
CA LYS A 150 13.27 0.22 -4.23
C LYS A 150 14.19 1.19 -3.48
N LEU A 151 13.76 2.42 -3.27
CA LEU A 151 14.52 3.43 -2.53
C LEU A 151 14.53 3.15 -1.02
N VAL A 152 13.48 2.50 -0.50
CA VAL A 152 13.30 2.27 0.95
C VAL A 152 13.19 0.78 1.31
N SER A 153 13.17 -0.10 0.31
CA SER A 153 12.98 -1.55 0.46
C SER A 153 13.81 -2.32 -0.57
N ALA A 154 13.92 -3.63 -0.40
CA ALA A 154 14.48 -4.53 -1.40
C ALA A 154 13.50 -4.90 -2.52
N GLN A 155 12.35 -4.23 -2.64
CA GLN A 155 11.32 -4.50 -3.63
C GLN A 155 11.27 -3.43 -4.73
N ASN A 156 11.27 -3.86 -6.01
CA ASN A 156 10.98 -2.97 -7.13
C ASN A 156 9.47 -2.84 -7.33
N ARG A 157 8.86 -1.81 -6.72
CA ARG A 157 7.42 -1.56 -6.70
C ARG A 157 7.15 -0.08 -6.99
N PRO A 158 7.10 0.35 -8.25
CA PRO A 158 6.73 1.72 -8.60
C PRO A 158 5.23 1.93 -8.42
N ARG A 159 4.85 3.08 -7.83
CA ARG A 159 3.47 3.50 -7.60
C ARG A 159 3.31 5.00 -7.87
N TYR A 160 2.07 5.38 -8.19
CA TYR A 160 1.64 6.77 -8.26
C TYR A 160 0.90 7.15 -6.98
N TYR A 161 1.15 8.39 -6.52
CA TYR A 161 0.54 8.98 -5.33
C TYR A 161 -0.02 10.35 -5.70
N TRP A 162 -1.33 10.51 -5.63
CA TRP A 162 -2.01 11.79 -5.78
C TRP A 162 -2.33 12.35 -4.41
N THR A 163 -1.83 13.53 -4.10
CA THR A 163 -2.02 14.16 -2.80
C THR A 163 -1.87 15.67 -2.91
N ASN A 164 -2.48 16.41 -1.99
CA ASN A 164 -2.28 17.85 -1.82
C ASN A 164 -1.20 18.18 -0.77
N ILE A 165 -0.48 17.19 -0.24
CA ILE A 165 0.71 17.42 0.59
C ILE A 165 1.79 18.06 -0.29
N PRO A 166 2.28 19.27 0.07
CA PRO A 166 3.25 19.99 -0.77
C PRO A 166 4.68 19.48 -0.60
N ASN A 167 5.53 19.83 -1.55
CA ASN A 167 6.99 19.73 -1.50
C ASN A 167 7.55 18.30 -1.30
N ILE A 168 6.77 17.26 -1.59
CA ILE A 168 7.24 15.88 -1.46
C ILE A 168 8.38 15.65 -2.46
N THR A 169 9.51 15.18 -1.93
CA THR A 169 10.68 14.75 -2.71
C THR A 169 10.77 13.24 -2.79
N GLN A 170 11.69 12.71 -3.61
CA GLN A 170 11.98 11.31 -3.61
C GLN A 170 12.64 10.90 -2.28
N PRO A 171 12.31 9.72 -1.71
CA PRO A 171 13.07 9.19 -0.58
C PRO A 171 14.56 9.02 -0.93
N ILE A 172 15.41 9.22 0.05
CA ILE A 172 16.82 8.87 -0.07
C ILE A 172 16.94 7.35 -0.23
N ASP A 173 17.75 6.89 -1.19
CA ASP A 173 17.98 5.46 -1.36
C ASP A 173 18.71 4.90 -0.13
N LYS A 174 18.04 4.01 0.59
CA LYS A 174 18.58 3.33 1.78
C LYS A 174 19.59 2.23 1.44
N GLY A 175 19.79 1.91 0.16
CA GLY A 175 20.70 0.86 -0.28
C GLY A 175 20.27 -0.57 0.09
N ILE A 176 19.05 -0.77 0.62
CA ILE A 176 18.57 -2.09 1.08
C ILE A 176 18.46 -3.05 -0.10
N THR A 177 19.12 -4.19 -0.01
CA THR A 177 19.12 -5.23 -1.04
C THR A 177 18.38 -6.48 -0.58
N THR A 178 18.15 -7.41 -1.50
CA THR A 178 17.54 -8.72 -1.15
C THR A 178 18.41 -9.55 -0.20
N LYS A 179 19.73 -9.29 -0.13
CA LYS A 179 20.63 -9.93 0.86
C LYS A 179 20.31 -9.51 2.30
N ASP A 180 19.73 -8.30 2.48
CA ASP A 180 19.34 -7.79 3.80
C ASP A 180 17.98 -8.33 4.25
N VAL A 181 17.24 -8.94 3.32
CA VAL A 181 15.85 -9.38 3.52
C VAL A 181 15.73 -10.90 3.55
N PHE A 182 16.39 -11.61 2.60
CA PHE A 182 16.19 -13.04 2.42
C PHE A 182 17.00 -13.87 3.40
N ASP A 183 16.30 -14.72 4.15
CA ASP A 183 16.84 -15.67 5.12
C ASP A 183 16.73 -17.13 4.68
N TYR A 184 16.03 -17.37 3.56
CA TYR A 184 15.81 -18.71 2.99
C TYR A 184 15.04 -19.65 3.91
N THR A 185 14.16 -19.13 4.78
CA THR A 185 13.35 -19.95 5.70
C THR A 185 11.96 -20.29 5.15
N GLY A 186 11.59 -19.79 3.99
CA GLY A 186 10.33 -20.06 3.34
C GLY A 186 10.10 -21.55 3.06
N GLU A 187 8.83 -21.91 2.85
CA GLU A 187 8.44 -23.29 2.53
C GLU A 187 9.06 -23.77 1.21
N LEU A 188 9.19 -25.08 1.08
CA LEU A 188 9.68 -25.70 -0.15
C LEU A 188 8.71 -25.40 -1.31
N ALA A 189 9.25 -25.03 -2.44
CA ALA A 189 8.44 -24.88 -3.64
C ALA A 189 7.83 -26.23 -4.04
N HIS A 190 6.55 -26.24 -4.38
CA HIS A 190 5.85 -27.46 -4.79
C HIS A 190 6.56 -28.11 -5.99
N GLU A 191 6.54 -29.44 -6.06
CA GLU A 191 7.21 -30.21 -7.08
C GLU A 191 6.85 -29.77 -8.51
N CYS A 192 5.58 -29.43 -8.75
CA CYS A 192 5.14 -28.91 -10.05
C CYS A 192 5.82 -27.57 -10.41
N ARG A 193 6.09 -26.72 -9.41
CA ARG A 193 6.82 -25.45 -9.59
C ARG A 193 8.27 -25.71 -9.92
N VAL A 194 8.93 -26.61 -9.20
CA VAL A 194 10.31 -27.01 -9.45
C VAL A 194 10.46 -27.59 -10.86
N LYS A 195 9.57 -28.52 -11.25
CA LYS A 195 9.54 -29.07 -12.62
C LYS A 195 9.37 -27.98 -13.69
N TRP A 196 8.52 -26.99 -13.41
CA TRP A 196 8.34 -25.88 -14.34
C TRP A 196 9.57 -24.96 -14.37
N LEU A 197 10.11 -24.58 -13.23
CA LEU A 197 11.31 -23.70 -13.15
C LEU A 197 12.50 -24.29 -13.89
N THR A 198 12.60 -25.62 -13.97
CA THR A 198 13.72 -26.35 -14.59
C THR A 198 13.44 -26.76 -16.04
N ASN A 199 12.23 -26.57 -16.56
CA ASN A 199 11.91 -26.82 -17.97
C ASN A 199 12.20 -25.60 -18.85
N GLU A 200 12.11 -25.77 -20.16
CA GLU A 200 12.39 -24.72 -21.15
C GLU A 200 11.55 -23.45 -20.93
N SER A 201 10.26 -23.61 -20.64
CA SER A 201 9.34 -22.47 -20.41
C SER A 201 9.70 -21.66 -19.16
N GLY A 202 10.02 -22.34 -18.08
CA GLY A 202 10.44 -21.71 -16.82
C GLY A 202 11.80 -21.02 -16.96
N ILE A 203 12.78 -21.67 -17.59
CA ILE A 203 14.08 -21.08 -17.87
C ILE A 203 13.92 -19.80 -18.72
N LYS A 204 13.08 -19.85 -19.77
CA LYS A 204 12.76 -18.68 -20.59
C LYS A 204 12.06 -17.58 -19.79
N SER A 205 11.17 -17.94 -18.88
CA SER A 205 10.47 -16.98 -18.00
C SER A 205 11.44 -16.27 -17.06
N VAL A 206 12.42 -17.01 -16.50
CA VAL A 206 13.49 -16.44 -15.66
C VAL A 206 14.40 -15.52 -16.48
N ALA A 207 14.81 -15.95 -17.67
CA ALA A 207 15.65 -15.15 -18.55
C ALA A 207 15.00 -13.83 -18.97
N ASN A 208 13.68 -13.82 -19.15
CA ASN A 208 12.89 -12.64 -19.51
C ASN A 208 12.49 -11.79 -18.27
N GLY A 209 12.87 -12.19 -17.05
CA GLY A 209 12.58 -11.46 -15.82
C GLY A 209 11.11 -11.50 -15.36
N TYR A 210 10.26 -12.36 -15.95
CA TYR A 210 8.90 -12.58 -15.50
C TYR A 210 8.87 -13.38 -14.19
N THR A 211 9.70 -14.43 -14.11
CA THR A 211 9.95 -15.20 -12.89
C THR A 211 11.33 -14.83 -12.38
N ARG A 212 11.52 -14.80 -11.09
CA ARG A 212 12.79 -14.42 -10.48
C ARG A 212 13.26 -15.49 -9.53
N VAL A 213 14.50 -15.92 -9.72
CA VAL A 213 15.17 -16.84 -8.80
C VAL A 213 16.36 -16.10 -8.20
N ASN A 214 16.42 -16.04 -6.88
CA ASN A 214 17.43 -15.26 -6.14
C ASN A 214 17.60 -13.83 -6.69
N PRO A 215 16.52 -13.05 -6.83
CA PRO A 215 16.62 -11.73 -7.44
C PRO A 215 17.60 -10.84 -6.66
N PHE A 216 18.46 -10.14 -7.37
CA PHE A 216 19.45 -9.21 -6.81
C PHE A 216 19.64 -8.02 -7.76
N PRO A 217 19.82 -6.79 -7.28
CA PRO A 217 19.77 -6.36 -5.87
C PRO A 217 18.35 -6.21 -5.31
N LYS A 218 17.32 -6.26 -6.13
CA LYS A 218 15.91 -6.05 -5.75
C LYS A 218 15.03 -7.19 -6.21
N SER A 219 14.05 -7.53 -5.40
CA SER A 219 12.97 -8.47 -5.77
C SER A 219 11.99 -7.84 -6.77
N GLY A 220 11.15 -8.67 -7.38
CA GLY A 220 9.96 -8.21 -8.09
C GLY A 220 8.89 -7.68 -7.14
N CYS A 221 7.93 -6.97 -7.72
CA CYS A 221 6.77 -6.47 -7.00
C CYS A 221 5.92 -7.63 -6.46
N LEU A 222 5.66 -7.64 -5.16
CA LEU A 222 4.65 -8.53 -4.57
C LEU A 222 3.27 -8.13 -5.09
N THR A 223 2.46 -9.11 -5.43
CA THR A 223 1.08 -8.90 -5.86
C THR A 223 0.17 -9.88 -5.13
N ALA A 224 -1.06 -9.51 -4.85
CA ALA A 224 -2.03 -10.45 -4.32
C ALA A 224 -2.09 -11.71 -5.20
N ASN A 225 -2.22 -12.87 -4.59
CA ASN A 225 -2.16 -14.18 -5.26
C ASN A 225 -0.85 -14.46 -6.04
N GLY A 226 0.22 -13.68 -5.83
CA GLY A 226 1.49 -13.84 -6.53
C GLY A 226 2.05 -15.25 -6.35
N HIS A 227 2.06 -15.76 -5.11
CA HIS A 227 2.52 -17.10 -4.74
C HIS A 227 1.77 -18.24 -5.46
N ARG A 228 0.54 -17.98 -5.93
CA ARG A 228 -0.25 -18.94 -6.74
C ARG A 228 0.03 -18.85 -8.24
N LYS A 229 0.78 -17.84 -8.69
CA LYS A 229 1.15 -17.65 -10.10
C LYS A 229 2.52 -18.26 -10.40
N TRP A 230 2.81 -18.46 -11.69
CA TRP A 230 4.10 -19.00 -12.12
C TRP A 230 5.22 -17.94 -12.09
N ASN A 231 4.88 -16.68 -12.30
CA ASN A 231 5.81 -15.55 -12.41
C ASN A 231 6.05 -14.86 -11.06
N GLU A 232 6.61 -15.59 -10.10
CA GLU A 232 6.85 -15.12 -8.73
C GLU A 232 8.35 -15.03 -8.43
N ASN A 233 8.68 -14.59 -7.20
CA ASN A 233 10.02 -14.63 -6.64
C ASN A 233 10.24 -16.00 -5.96
N TYR A 234 11.31 -16.68 -6.33
CA TYR A 234 11.74 -17.93 -5.73
C TYR A 234 13.15 -17.79 -5.15
N LEU A 235 13.44 -18.53 -4.10
CA LEU A 235 14.77 -18.65 -3.53
C LEU A 235 15.34 -20.03 -3.84
N LEU A 236 16.58 -20.05 -4.28
CA LEU A 236 17.33 -21.29 -4.56
C LEU A 236 18.59 -21.29 -3.69
N LYS A 237 18.67 -22.29 -2.79
CA LYS A 237 19.86 -22.52 -1.97
C LYS A 237 20.12 -24.02 -1.86
N ASP A 238 21.36 -24.41 -2.05
CA ASP A 238 21.82 -25.81 -1.98
C ASP A 238 20.97 -26.76 -2.86
N GLY A 239 20.60 -26.30 -4.06
CA GLY A 239 19.77 -27.04 -5.02
C GLY A 239 18.29 -27.10 -4.69
N VAL A 240 17.83 -26.43 -3.63
CA VAL A 240 16.45 -26.48 -3.15
C VAL A 240 15.73 -25.16 -3.43
N TYR A 241 14.62 -25.24 -4.17
CA TYR A 241 13.75 -24.09 -4.42
C TYR A 241 12.75 -23.88 -3.26
N ARG A 242 12.60 -22.63 -2.86
CA ARG A 242 11.67 -22.19 -1.81
C ARG A 242 10.83 -21.02 -2.28
N TYR A 243 9.62 -20.89 -1.71
CA TYR A 243 8.88 -19.62 -1.70
C TYR A 243 9.56 -18.63 -0.75
N LEU A 244 9.20 -17.35 -0.85
CA LEU A 244 9.54 -16.38 0.19
C LEU A 244 8.82 -16.76 1.50
N SER A 245 9.48 -16.56 2.64
CA SER A 245 8.84 -16.70 3.94
C SER A 245 7.92 -15.52 4.23
N GLN A 246 7.00 -15.68 5.18
CA GLN A 246 6.12 -14.61 5.64
C GLN A 246 6.92 -13.40 6.16
N THR A 247 7.98 -13.64 6.90
CA THR A 247 8.90 -12.60 7.38
C THR A 247 9.59 -11.85 6.21
N GLU A 248 9.98 -12.57 5.16
CA GLU A 248 10.62 -11.96 4.00
C GLU A 248 9.66 -11.06 3.24
N ILE A 249 8.38 -11.47 3.06
CA ILE A 249 7.38 -10.62 2.39
C ILE A 249 6.96 -9.42 3.26
N GLU A 250 6.91 -9.55 4.58
CA GLU A 250 6.72 -8.42 5.50
C GLU A 250 7.86 -7.40 5.37
N LYS A 251 9.12 -7.85 5.39
CA LYS A 251 10.29 -6.99 5.18
C LYS A 251 10.27 -6.27 3.83
N LEU A 252 9.84 -6.94 2.75
CA LEU A 252 9.73 -6.33 1.43
C LEU A 252 8.70 -5.20 1.38
N GLN A 253 7.64 -5.26 2.19
CA GLN A 253 6.65 -4.18 2.34
C GLN A 253 6.97 -3.24 3.51
N THR A 254 8.13 -3.42 4.13
CA THR A 254 8.58 -2.65 5.30
C THR A 254 7.59 -2.68 6.46
N LEU A 255 6.86 -3.80 6.62
CA LEU A 255 6.00 -4.06 7.77
C LEU A 255 6.85 -4.42 9.00
N PRO A 256 6.32 -4.29 10.22
CA PRO A 256 6.91 -4.94 11.39
C PRO A 256 6.97 -6.45 11.21
N ILE A 257 8.04 -7.08 11.67
CA ILE A 257 8.17 -8.54 11.62
C ILE A 257 7.06 -9.17 12.50
N GLY A 258 6.37 -10.16 11.95
CA GLY A 258 5.28 -10.86 12.63
C GLY A 258 3.96 -10.10 12.62
N TYR A 259 3.84 -9.01 11.87
CA TYR A 259 2.62 -8.21 11.77
C TYR A 259 1.41 -9.03 11.29
N THR A 260 1.64 -10.02 10.44
CA THR A 260 0.61 -10.91 9.87
C THR A 260 0.65 -12.32 10.46
N SER A 261 1.28 -12.51 11.63
CA SER A 261 1.49 -13.84 12.25
C SER A 261 0.20 -14.61 12.59
N ASN A 262 -0.94 -13.93 12.64
CA ASN A 262 -2.26 -14.53 12.82
C ASN A 262 -2.81 -15.20 11.54
N LEU A 263 -2.20 -14.97 10.38
CA LEU A 263 -2.68 -15.45 9.09
C LEU A 263 -1.92 -16.69 8.61
N SER A 264 -2.59 -17.49 7.79
CA SER A 264 -1.91 -18.47 6.94
C SER A 264 -0.95 -17.74 5.98
N PHE A 265 0.06 -18.45 5.46
CA PHE A 265 0.97 -17.89 4.48
C PHE A 265 0.23 -17.32 3.24
N ASP A 266 -0.76 -18.06 2.74
CA ASP A 266 -1.55 -17.66 1.58
C ASP A 266 -2.30 -16.35 1.81
N ASP A 267 -3.00 -16.24 2.97
CA ASP A 267 -3.75 -15.04 3.31
C ASP A 267 -2.82 -13.86 3.60
N ALA A 268 -1.71 -14.10 4.30
CA ALA A 268 -0.69 -13.08 4.54
C ALA A 268 -0.10 -12.55 3.23
N TYR A 269 0.22 -13.45 2.29
CA TYR A 269 0.75 -13.05 0.99
C TYR A 269 -0.23 -12.18 0.21
N ASP A 270 -1.52 -12.53 0.24
CA ASP A 270 -2.57 -11.77 -0.45
C ASP A 270 -2.72 -10.35 0.11
N VAL A 271 -2.85 -10.21 1.43
CA VAL A 271 -3.03 -8.88 2.05
C VAL A 271 -1.76 -8.02 1.99
N ILE A 272 -0.57 -8.63 2.09
CA ILE A 272 0.70 -7.93 1.94
C ILE A 272 0.91 -7.50 0.49
N GLY A 273 0.55 -8.36 -0.47
CA GLY A 273 0.65 -8.07 -1.91
C GLY A 273 -0.25 -6.90 -2.35
N ASP A 274 -1.44 -6.79 -1.76
CA ASP A 274 -2.35 -5.65 -1.98
C ASP A 274 -1.92 -4.40 -1.20
N GLY A 275 -1.21 -4.58 -0.07
CA GLY A 275 -0.83 -3.50 0.82
C GLY A 275 0.21 -2.53 0.26
N TRP A 276 0.43 -1.46 1.00
CA TRP A 276 1.43 -0.44 0.70
C TRP A 276 2.82 -0.81 1.24
N THR A 277 3.86 -0.29 0.59
CA THR A 277 5.19 -0.25 1.22
C THR A 277 5.18 0.88 2.25
N VAL A 278 5.15 0.50 3.53
CA VAL A 278 4.90 1.42 4.65
C VAL A 278 5.86 2.60 4.67
N ASP A 279 7.16 2.36 4.46
CA ASP A 279 8.16 3.43 4.50
C ASP A 279 8.03 4.47 3.38
N VAL A 280 7.39 4.12 2.25
CA VAL A 280 7.05 5.11 1.21
C VAL A 280 5.96 6.05 1.72
N ILE A 281 4.91 5.50 2.33
CA ILE A 281 3.80 6.30 2.87
C ILE A 281 4.27 7.13 4.06
N ALA A 282 5.09 6.57 4.94
CA ALA A 282 5.70 7.30 6.05
C ALA A 282 6.57 8.48 5.58
N HIS A 283 7.32 8.28 4.49
CA HIS A 283 8.06 9.36 3.84
C HIS A 283 7.12 10.48 3.34
N ILE A 284 6.03 10.13 2.66
CA ILE A 284 5.05 11.13 2.19
C ILE A 284 4.45 11.89 3.38
N PHE A 285 4.06 11.18 4.43
CA PHE A 285 3.46 11.80 5.62
C PHE A 285 4.45 12.63 6.46
N SER A 286 5.76 12.40 6.33
CA SER A 286 6.74 13.24 7.03
C SER A 286 6.66 14.72 6.64
N PHE A 287 6.22 15.03 5.42
CA PHE A 287 6.03 16.40 4.92
C PHE A 287 4.83 17.12 5.54
N LEU A 288 3.92 16.41 6.21
CA LEU A 288 2.83 17.03 6.98
C LEU A 288 3.35 17.81 8.20
N LYS A 289 4.50 17.44 8.74
CA LYS A 289 5.13 18.14 9.88
C LYS A 289 5.87 19.40 9.48
N GLU A 290 6.46 19.42 8.29
CA GLU A 290 7.25 20.53 7.79
C GLU A 290 6.37 21.70 7.32
N GLY A 291 5.14 21.41 6.91
CA GLY A 291 4.14 22.42 6.54
C GLY A 291 3.27 22.80 7.75
N LYS A 292 3.03 24.09 7.96
CA LYS A 292 2.11 24.63 8.98
C LYS A 292 0.64 24.16 8.84
N PHE A 293 0.41 22.99 8.21
CA PHE A 293 -0.93 22.46 7.94
C PHE A 293 -1.66 22.08 9.24
N LEU A 294 -0.95 21.64 10.27
CA LEU A 294 -1.55 21.31 11.58
C LEU A 294 -1.93 22.57 12.37
N ASN A 295 -1.39 23.75 12.03
CA ASN A 295 -1.72 25.00 12.72
C ASN A 295 -2.97 25.71 12.14
N SER A 296 -3.53 25.25 11.02
CA SER A 296 -4.75 25.85 10.47
C SER A 296 -6.04 25.29 11.10
N PHE A 297 -5.95 24.21 11.87
CA PHE A 297 -7.09 23.56 12.52
C PHE A 297 -7.46 24.20 13.89
N SER A 298 -6.59 25.05 14.46
CA SER A 298 -6.77 25.59 15.82
C SER A 298 -7.57 26.90 15.91
N ASN A 299 -8.06 27.47 14.80
CA ASN A 299 -8.67 28.80 14.81
C ASN A 299 -10.20 28.85 14.63
N GLU A 300 -10.92 27.74 14.75
CA GLU A 300 -12.39 27.77 14.73
C GLU A 300 -12.99 27.13 16.00
N ASN A 301 -12.68 27.71 17.16
CA ASN A 301 -13.48 27.60 18.38
C ASN A 301 -13.36 28.92 19.16
N VAL A 302 -14.04 29.94 18.69
CA VAL A 302 -14.52 31.08 19.50
C VAL A 302 -15.97 31.33 19.14
#